data_24305051200901a9b7497c1cfc8f7ce7
#
_entry.id   24305051200901a9b7497c1cfc8f7ce7
#
_cell.length_a   1.000
_cell.length_b   1.000
_cell.length_c   1.000
_cell.angle_alpha   90.00
_cell.angle_beta   90.00
_cell.angle_gamma   90.00
#
_symmetry.space_group_name_H-M   'P 1'
#
loop_
_entity.id
_entity.type
_entity.pdbx_description
1 polymer ?
#
loop_
_entity_poly.entity_id
_entity_poly.type
_entity_poly.pdbx_seq_one_letter_code
_entity_poly.pdbx_strand_id
1 'polypeptide(L)'
;MASQDWFDKDFYKVLGVSKDISDADLKKAYRKLARKYHPDSNQGDAAAEAKFKEISEAYSVLSDKGQREEYDQIRAMGSGS
;
A
#
# COMPACT_ATOMS: atom_id res chain seq x y z
N MET A 1 8.90 -13.62 7.71
CA MET A 1 7.55 -13.63 7.20
C MET A 1 7.02 -12.23 7.00
N ALA A 2 6.58 -11.98 5.81
CA ALA A 2 6.09 -10.64 5.47
C ALA A 2 4.87 -10.22 6.28
N SER A 3 4.04 -11.19 6.67
CA SER A 3 2.79 -10.89 7.37
C SER A 3 2.98 -10.23 8.73
N GLN A 4 4.14 -10.39 9.36
CA GLN A 4 4.37 -9.75 10.65
C GLN A 4 4.46 -8.24 10.54
N ASP A 5 5.03 -7.76 9.44
CA ASP A 5 5.18 -6.34 9.23
C ASP A 5 3.85 -5.66 8.95
N TRP A 6 2.86 -6.43 8.53
CA TRP A 6 1.57 -5.89 8.16
C TRP A 6 0.78 -5.34 9.35
N PHE A 7 1.09 -5.77 10.55
CA PHE A 7 0.42 -5.26 11.75
C PHE A 7 0.66 -3.77 11.93
N ASP A 8 1.87 -3.33 11.65
CA ASP A 8 2.27 -1.95 11.88
C ASP A 8 2.05 -1.05 10.68
N LYS A 9 1.72 -1.64 9.54
CA LYS A 9 1.56 -0.89 8.30
C LYS A 9 0.11 -0.77 7.90
N ASP A 10 -0.27 0.43 7.51
CA ASP A 10 -1.61 0.68 6.98
C ASP A 10 -1.50 0.93 5.49
N PHE A 11 -1.59 -0.14 4.72
CA PHE A 11 -1.43 -0.06 3.27
C PHE A 11 -2.51 0.78 2.61
N TYR A 12 -3.72 0.75 3.14
CA TYR A 12 -4.78 1.59 2.61
C TYR A 12 -4.47 3.06 2.82
N LYS A 13 -3.94 3.39 4.00
CA LYS A 13 -3.57 4.76 4.30
C LYS A 13 -2.37 5.22 3.46
N VAL A 14 -1.42 4.33 3.23
CA VAL A 14 -0.27 4.61 2.38
C VAL A 14 -0.73 5.05 1.00
N LEU A 15 -1.74 4.37 0.46
CA LEU A 15 -2.29 4.70 -0.84
C LEU A 15 -3.36 5.79 -0.78
N GLY A 16 -3.74 6.20 0.42
CA GLY A 16 -4.76 7.23 0.59
C GLY A 16 -6.14 6.80 0.16
N VAL A 17 -6.46 5.52 0.37
CA VAL A 17 -7.73 4.95 -0.08
C VAL A 17 -8.47 4.29 1.07
N SER A 18 -9.74 4.03 0.84
CA SER A 18 -10.59 3.34 1.81
C SER A 18 -10.39 1.83 1.69
N LYS A 19 -10.63 1.10 2.78
CA LYS A 19 -10.50 -0.36 2.75
C LYS A 19 -11.53 -1.03 1.86
N ASP A 20 -12.59 -0.31 1.50
CA ASP A 20 -13.65 -0.82 0.63
C ASP A 20 -13.39 -0.54 -0.84
N ILE A 21 -12.27 0.07 -1.16
CA ILE A 21 -11.95 0.45 -2.53
C ILE A 21 -11.97 -0.75 -3.47
N SER A 22 -12.49 -0.54 -4.69
CA SER A 22 -12.48 -1.58 -5.72
C SER A 22 -11.09 -1.75 -6.29
N ASP A 23 -10.84 -2.90 -6.92
CA ASP A 23 -9.55 -3.16 -7.53
C ASP A 23 -9.22 -2.14 -8.61
N ALA A 24 -10.21 -1.74 -9.38
CA ALA A 24 -10.01 -0.75 -10.44
C ALA A 24 -9.58 0.61 -9.88
N ASP A 25 -10.26 1.05 -8.84
CA ASP A 25 -9.95 2.34 -8.20
C ASP A 25 -8.61 2.27 -7.47
N LEU A 26 -8.32 1.13 -6.89
CA LEU A 26 -7.04 0.91 -6.23
C LEU A 26 -5.88 1.07 -7.21
N LYS A 27 -6.03 0.50 -8.39
CA LYS A 27 -5.02 0.60 -9.44
C LYS A 27 -4.83 2.05 -9.88
N LYS A 28 -5.93 2.79 -10.01
CA LYS A 28 -5.84 4.21 -10.37
C LYS A 28 -5.09 5.01 -9.31
N ALA A 29 -5.41 4.76 -8.04
CA ALA A 29 -4.76 5.46 -6.94
C ALA A 29 -3.26 5.16 -6.93
N TYR A 30 -2.91 3.90 -7.11
CA TYR A 30 -1.51 3.49 -7.15
C TYR A 30 -0.76 4.19 -8.29
N ARG A 31 -1.35 4.19 -9.49
CA ARG A 31 -0.70 4.81 -10.64
C ARG A 31 -0.44 6.29 -10.43
N LYS A 32 -1.41 6.97 -9.83
CA LYS A 32 -1.26 8.39 -9.55
C LYS A 32 -0.11 8.66 -8.59
N LEU A 33 -0.03 7.88 -7.51
CA LEU A 33 1.02 8.03 -6.52
C LEU A 33 2.38 7.60 -7.08
N ALA A 34 2.39 6.51 -7.82
CA ALA A 34 3.64 6.02 -8.41
C ALA A 34 4.24 7.05 -9.35
N ARG A 35 3.39 7.74 -10.11
CA ARG A 35 3.85 8.79 -11.01
C ARG A 35 4.41 9.97 -10.24
N LYS A 36 3.75 10.32 -9.14
CA LYS A 36 4.16 11.45 -8.32
C LYS A 36 5.53 11.20 -7.65
N TYR A 37 5.75 10.00 -7.17
CA TYR A 37 6.96 9.68 -6.40
C TYR A 37 7.98 8.86 -7.17
N HIS A 38 7.81 8.74 -8.48
CA HIS A 38 8.72 7.94 -9.29
C HIS A 38 10.15 8.48 -9.20
N PRO A 39 11.16 7.59 -9.09
CA PRO A 39 12.55 8.03 -8.97
C PRO A 39 13.02 8.91 -10.12
N ASP A 40 12.52 8.68 -11.34
CA ASP A 40 12.92 9.49 -12.49
C ASP A 40 12.46 10.93 -12.36
N SER A 41 11.34 11.15 -11.70
CA SER A 41 10.80 12.50 -11.50
C SER A 41 11.33 13.16 -10.23
N ASN A 42 11.93 12.39 -9.35
CA ASN A 42 12.38 12.87 -8.04
C ASN A 42 13.79 12.41 -7.75
N GLN A 43 14.67 12.57 -8.72
CA GLN A 43 16.04 12.13 -8.58
C GLN A 43 16.73 12.83 -7.42
N GLY A 44 17.41 12.02 -6.60
CA GLY A 44 18.13 12.54 -5.46
C GLY A 44 17.26 12.84 -4.25
N ASP A 45 15.95 12.57 -4.35
CA ASP A 45 15.03 12.78 -3.22
C ASP A 45 14.82 11.47 -2.48
N ALA A 46 15.53 11.32 -1.37
CA ALA A 46 15.44 10.10 -0.58
C ALA A 46 14.05 9.88 0.01
N ALA A 47 13.36 10.94 0.36
CA ALA A 47 12.01 10.84 0.93
C ALA A 47 11.02 10.33 -0.11
N ALA A 48 11.14 10.82 -1.34
CA ALA A 48 10.28 10.36 -2.44
C ALA A 48 10.55 8.90 -2.76
N GLU A 49 11.81 8.49 -2.74
CA GLU A 49 12.19 7.11 -2.99
C GLU A 49 11.61 6.18 -1.94
N ALA A 50 11.71 6.56 -0.67
CA ALA A 50 11.15 5.77 0.41
C ALA A 50 9.63 5.66 0.28
N LYS A 51 8.98 6.75 -0.08
CA LYS A 51 7.53 6.76 -0.28
C LYS A 51 7.13 5.86 -1.45
N PHE A 52 7.90 5.90 -2.52
CA PHE A 52 7.63 5.06 -3.67
C PHE A 52 7.70 3.58 -3.31
N LYS A 53 8.67 3.20 -2.48
CA LYS A 53 8.79 1.82 -2.03
C LYS A 53 7.59 1.40 -1.19
N GLU A 54 7.14 2.27 -0.30
CA GLU A 54 5.95 1.99 0.51
C GLU A 54 4.70 1.81 -0.36
N ILE A 55 4.53 2.69 -1.33
CA ILE A 55 3.41 2.64 -2.25
C ILE A 55 3.42 1.33 -3.05
N SER A 56 4.58 0.94 -3.53
CA SER A 56 4.73 -0.29 -4.30
C SER A 56 4.43 -1.51 -3.46
N GLU A 57 4.90 -1.55 -2.23
CA GLU A 57 4.62 -2.64 -1.31
C GLU A 57 3.13 -2.73 -1.01
N ALA A 58 2.52 -1.60 -0.70
CA ALA A 58 1.10 -1.56 -0.38
C ALA A 58 0.26 -2.08 -1.54
N TYR A 59 0.56 -1.64 -2.74
CA TYR A 59 -0.18 -2.07 -3.91
C TYR A 59 0.04 -3.56 -4.21
N SER A 60 1.28 -4.02 -4.01
CA SER A 60 1.60 -5.44 -4.23
C SER A 60 0.73 -6.35 -3.37
N VAL A 61 0.51 -5.95 -2.13
CA VAL A 61 -0.34 -6.73 -1.21
C VAL A 61 -1.82 -6.56 -1.56
N LEU A 62 -2.27 -5.33 -1.72
CA LEU A 62 -3.70 -5.05 -1.90
C LEU A 62 -4.22 -5.41 -3.28
N SER A 63 -3.35 -5.51 -4.28
CA SER A 63 -3.77 -5.90 -5.62
C SER A 63 -3.93 -7.40 -5.78
N ASP A 64 -3.35 -8.18 -4.89
CA ASP A 64 -3.49 -9.63 -4.89
C ASP A 64 -4.65 -10.00 -3.97
N LYS A 65 -5.67 -10.62 -4.54
CA LYS A 65 -6.89 -10.94 -3.80
C LYS A 65 -6.61 -11.74 -2.54
N GLY A 66 -5.77 -12.76 -2.65
CA GLY A 66 -5.44 -13.60 -1.50
C GLY A 66 -4.68 -12.85 -0.42
N GLN A 67 -3.70 -12.06 -0.82
CA GLN A 67 -2.92 -11.27 0.13
C GLN A 67 -3.76 -10.17 0.75
N ARG A 68 -4.64 -9.56 -0.03
CA ARG A 68 -5.53 -8.52 0.49
C ARG A 68 -6.45 -9.09 1.56
N GLU A 69 -7.03 -10.26 1.31
CA GLU A 69 -7.88 -10.93 2.30
C GLU A 69 -7.10 -11.24 3.57
N GLU A 70 -5.90 -11.77 3.43
CA GLU A 70 -5.05 -12.07 4.57
C GLU A 70 -4.70 -10.81 5.35
N TYR A 71 -4.36 -9.75 4.65
CA TYR A 71 -4.04 -8.48 5.28
C TYR A 71 -5.24 -7.93 6.05
N ASP A 72 -6.43 -7.98 5.43
CA ASP A 72 -7.65 -7.50 6.08
C ASP A 72 -7.95 -8.28 7.36
N GLN A 73 -7.73 -9.59 7.34
CA GLN A 73 -7.94 -10.42 8.52
C GLN A 73 -6.98 -10.05 9.65
N ILE A 74 -5.72 -9.83 9.30
CA ILE A 74 -4.71 -9.45 10.27
C ILE A 74 -5.07 -8.13 10.93
N ARG A 75 -5.51 -7.16 10.14
CA ARG A 75 -5.89 -5.86 10.67
C ARG A 75 -7.13 -5.94 11.53
N ALA A 76 -8.09 -6.75 11.14
CA ALA A 76 -9.29 -6.93 11.92
C ALA A 76 -8.98 -7.53 13.29
N MET A 77 -8.07 -8.49 13.33
CA MET A 77 -7.65 -9.11 14.58
C MET A 77 -6.86 -8.14 15.45
N GLY A 78 -5.94 -7.41 14.84
CA GLY A 78 -5.09 -6.49 15.58
C GLY A 78 -5.82 -5.27 16.07
N SER A 79 -6.67 -4.69 15.23
CA SER A 79 -7.37 -3.46 15.58
C SER A 79 -8.59 -3.69 16.47
N GLY A 80 -9.04 -4.93 16.59
CA GLY A 80 -10.18 -5.24 17.42
C GLY A 80 -9.86 -5.40 18.89
N SER A 81 -8.62 -5.45 19.20
CA SER A 81 -8.20 -5.66 20.60
C SER A 81 -8.13 -4.38 21.39
#